data_3bc22a55c9e38ab5adb11eec9e651b21
#
_entry.id   3bc22a55c9e38ab5adb11eec9e651b21
#
_cell.length_a   1.000
_cell.length_b   1.000
_cell.length_c   1.000
_cell.angle_alpha   90.00
_cell.angle_beta   90.00
_cell.angle_gamma   90.00
#
_symmetry.space_group_name_H-M   'P 1'
#
loop_
_entity.id
_entity.type
_entity.pdbx_description
1 polymer ?
#
loop_
_entity_poly.entity_id
_entity_poly.type
_entity_poly.pdbx_seq_one_letter_code
_entity_poly.pdbx_strand_id
1 'polypeptide(L)'
;MMSSLRRLGALAGAAALVLGLAACTDATSSSSSSAPADIDYSACSTDDSAEQNTNVDRSGKGNFPSVSGDDTPVIAAGSGSEPTDKVLVKTLKQGDGAVVCPGATIKANYVGALWDGTVFDSSYKRGEPSEFSLNQVVKGWTYGLAHTHVGDRVELVIPASLGYGGQARGNIPANSTLVFVVDIVGVATENLADESVLSGATATGEELPAGITVTGEPGVEPTLTIDESVAAPTERKMYTIYKGTGEALTADQTFLYKQVVGGFGANGQTQSSWSQDA
;
A
#
# COMPACT_ATOMS: atom_id res chain seq x y z
N MET A 1 23.98 -62.81 20.02
CA MET A 1 23.36 -63.34 21.25
C MET A 1 22.03 -62.56 21.35
N MET A 2 20.97 -63.24 20.94
CA MET A 2 19.95 -63.85 21.82
C MET A 2 19.21 -62.76 22.59
N SER A 3 17.93 -62.60 22.60
CA SER A 3 16.75 -63.41 22.21
C SER A 3 15.55 -62.59 22.75
N SER A 4 14.51 -62.37 21.93
CA SER A 4 13.14 -62.89 22.08
C SER A 4 12.49 -62.61 23.47
N LEU A 5 11.23 -62.32 23.59
CA LEU A 5 9.92 -62.78 23.11
C LEU A 5 8.78 -61.94 23.70
N ARG A 6 7.75 -61.58 22.84
CA ARG A 6 6.32 -61.91 22.98
C ARG A 6 5.56 -61.66 24.29
N ARG A 7 4.40 -61.01 24.21
CA ARG A 7 2.98 -61.50 24.22
C ARG A 7 2.03 -60.31 24.36
N LEU A 8 1.09 -60.08 23.44
CA LEU A 8 -0.28 -60.60 23.31
C LEU A 8 -1.18 -60.35 24.54
N GLY A 9 -2.23 -59.62 24.35
CA GLY A 9 -3.40 -59.56 25.20
C GLY A 9 -4.51 -58.82 24.47
N ALA A 10 -5.46 -59.55 23.95
CA ALA A 10 -6.64 -59.18 23.21
C ALA A 10 -7.86 -59.11 24.17
N LEU A 11 -8.95 -58.61 23.60
CA LEU A 11 -10.38 -58.81 23.86
C LEU A 11 -11.11 -57.53 24.19
N ALA A 12 -11.96 -57.15 23.34
CA ALA A 12 -13.38 -57.41 22.97
C ALA A 12 -14.26 -56.34 23.61
N GLY A 13 -15.11 -55.68 22.98
CA GLY A 13 -16.08 -55.88 21.97
C GLY A 13 -17.29 -55.05 22.31
N ALA A 14 -17.94 -54.44 21.38
CA ALA A 14 -19.40 -54.35 21.27
C ALA A 14 -19.82 -53.52 20.06
N ALA A 15 -20.50 -54.20 19.19
CA ALA A 15 -21.14 -53.67 18.00
C ALA A 15 -22.41 -52.90 18.33
N ALA A 16 -22.65 -51.82 17.64
CA ALA A 16 -24.00 -51.32 17.41
C ALA A 16 -24.12 -50.90 15.93
N LEU A 17 -24.86 -51.73 15.21
CA LEU A 17 -25.26 -51.57 13.83
C LEU A 17 -26.43 -50.58 13.80
N VAL A 18 -26.31 -49.51 13.03
CA VAL A 18 -27.50 -48.75 12.54
C VAL A 18 -27.34 -48.61 11.03
N LEU A 19 -28.21 -49.31 10.32
CA LEU A 19 -28.48 -49.16 8.90
C LEU A 19 -29.20 -47.84 8.64
N GLY A 20 -28.77 -47.11 7.63
CA GLY A 20 -29.44 -45.89 7.14
C GLY A 20 -28.99 -45.50 5.75
N LEU A 21 -29.59 -46.12 4.76
CA LEU A 21 -29.91 -45.65 3.40
C LEU A 21 -28.88 -44.85 2.62
N ALA A 22 -28.38 -45.51 1.58
CA ALA A 22 -27.73 -44.92 0.41
C ALA A 22 -28.70 -43.92 -0.30
N ALA A 23 -28.24 -42.71 -0.50
CA ALA A 23 -28.74 -41.83 -1.54
C ALA A 23 -27.54 -41.38 -2.36
N CYS A 24 -27.38 -41.95 -3.55
CA CYS A 24 -26.55 -41.40 -4.58
C CYS A 24 -27.08 -40.02 -4.97
N THR A 25 -26.29 -39.00 -4.77
CA THR A 25 -26.49 -37.74 -5.48
C THR A 25 -25.16 -37.36 -6.14
N ASP A 26 -25.31 -37.00 -7.38
CA ASP A 26 -24.29 -36.65 -8.34
C ASP A 26 -23.19 -35.73 -7.78
N ALA A 27 -21.95 -36.15 -8.05
CA ALA A 27 -20.78 -35.29 -7.93
C ALA A 27 -20.84 -34.19 -9.03
N THR A 28 -21.58 -33.13 -8.76
CA THR A 28 -21.33 -31.86 -9.42
C THR A 28 -20.08 -31.27 -8.80
N SER A 29 -19.03 -31.25 -9.58
CA SER A 29 -17.81 -30.46 -9.32
C SER A 29 -18.23 -28.99 -9.21
N SER A 30 -18.51 -28.54 -7.98
CA SER A 30 -18.59 -27.13 -7.65
C SER A 30 -17.17 -26.59 -7.74
N SER A 31 -16.84 -25.97 -8.86
CA SER A 31 -15.80 -24.98 -8.90
C SER A 31 -16.20 -23.89 -7.90
N SER A 32 -15.57 -23.91 -6.73
CA SER A 32 -15.64 -22.80 -5.79
C SER A 32 -15.00 -21.59 -6.47
N SER A 33 -15.80 -20.76 -7.11
CA SER A 33 -15.44 -19.38 -7.29
C SER A 33 -15.37 -18.81 -5.87
N SER A 34 -14.18 -18.70 -5.30
CA SER A 34 -13.97 -17.91 -4.10
C SER A 34 -14.51 -16.52 -4.40
N ALA A 35 -15.62 -16.15 -3.74
CA ALA A 35 -15.98 -14.75 -3.65
C ALA A 35 -14.74 -13.99 -3.17
N PRO A 36 -14.47 -12.77 -3.66
CA PRO A 36 -13.39 -11.97 -3.12
C PRO A 36 -13.57 -11.95 -1.61
N ALA A 37 -12.48 -12.24 -0.88
CA ALA A 37 -12.48 -12.19 0.58
C ALA A 37 -13.07 -10.84 0.99
N ASP A 38 -13.95 -10.84 1.99
CA ASP A 38 -14.51 -9.61 2.53
C ASP A 38 -13.37 -8.67 2.88
N ILE A 39 -13.33 -7.52 2.20
CA ILE A 39 -12.30 -6.50 2.44
C ILE A 39 -12.54 -5.95 3.84
N ASP A 40 -11.57 -6.09 4.71
CA ASP A 40 -11.63 -5.53 6.07
C ASP A 40 -11.35 -4.02 6.03
N TYR A 41 -12.44 -3.26 5.90
CA TYR A 41 -12.37 -1.79 5.94
C TYR A 41 -12.03 -1.25 7.34
N SER A 42 -12.07 -2.06 8.39
CA SER A 42 -11.79 -1.62 9.77
C SER A 42 -10.31 -1.32 10.03
N ALA A 43 -9.43 -1.82 9.16
CA ALA A 43 -7.99 -1.58 9.28
C ALA A 43 -7.58 -0.14 8.89
N CYS A 44 -8.46 0.61 8.24
CA CYS A 44 -8.18 1.99 7.81
C CYS A 44 -8.93 2.99 8.69
N SER A 45 -8.21 3.95 9.27
CA SER A 45 -8.78 4.99 10.14
C SER A 45 -9.54 6.09 9.41
N THR A 46 -9.42 6.19 8.09
CA THR A 46 -10.08 7.19 7.27
C THR A 46 -11.36 6.65 6.66
N ASP A 47 -12.45 7.41 6.84
CA ASP A 47 -13.73 7.13 6.23
C ASP A 47 -13.58 7.02 4.70
N ASP A 48 -14.04 5.90 4.17
CA ASP A 48 -14.14 5.73 2.73
C ASP A 48 -15.14 6.75 2.20
N SER A 49 -14.67 7.75 1.49
CA SER A 49 -15.60 8.76 0.97
C SER A 49 -16.61 8.09 0.03
N ALA A 50 -17.86 8.51 0.11
CA ALA A 50 -18.90 8.03 -0.79
C ALA A 50 -18.50 8.17 -2.27
N GLU A 51 -17.61 9.12 -2.59
CA GLU A 51 -17.04 9.32 -3.92
C GLU A 51 -16.16 8.15 -4.36
N GLN A 52 -15.34 7.58 -3.47
CA GLN A 52 -14.51 6.40 -3.78
C GLN A 52 -15.39 5.20 -4.11
N ASN A 53 -16.42 4.94 -3.32
CA ASN A 53 -17.29 3.77 -3.48
C ASN A 53 -18.17 3.84 -4.73
N THR A 54 -18.55 5.04 -5.19
CA THR A 54 -19.40 5.20 -6.38
C THR A 54 -18.62 5.12 -7.68
N ASN A 55 -17.34 5.44 -7.69
CA ASN A 55 -16.50 5.53 -8.89
C ASN A 55 -15.63 4.28 -9.14
N VAL A 56 -15.80 3.21 -8.37
CA VAL A 56 -15.03 1.96 -8.52
C VAL A 56 -15.95 0.75 -8.57
N ASP A 57 -15.63 -0.20 -9.44
CA ASP A 57 -16.25 -1.52 -9.52
C ASP A 57 -15.20 -2.61 -9.28
N ARG A 58 -15.28 -3.26 -8.13
CA ARG A 58 -14.38 -4.34 -7.70
C ARG A 58 -14.96 -5.73 -7.92
N SER A 59 -16.04 -5.84 -8.66
CA SER A 59 -16.68 -7.15 -8.93
C SER A 59 -15.81 -8.08 -9.77
N GLY A 60 -14.73 -7.59 -10.36
CA GLY A 60 -13.90 -8.33 -11.32
C GLY A 60 -14.61 -8.60 -12.64
N LYS A 61 -15.80 -8.02 -12.84
CA LYS A 61 -16.60 -8.15 -14.05
C LYS A 61 -16.42 -6.96 -14.96
N GLY A 62 -16.57 -7.17 -16.25
CA GLY A 62 -16.42 -6.11 -17.25
C GLY A 62 -15.41 -6.50 -18.33
N ASN A 63 -15.09 -5.54 -19.19
CA ASN A 63 -14.14 -5.74 -20.27
C ASN A 63 -12.73 -5.45 -19.75
N PHE A 64 -12.01 -6.51 -19.41
CA PHE A 64 -10.61 -6.44 -19.04
C PHE A 64 -9.76 -6.96 -20.19
N PRO A 65 -8.69 -6.25 -20.61
CA PRO A 65 -7.66 -6.80 -21.47
C PRO A 65 -7.06 -8.07 -20.89
N SER A 66 -6.63 -9.00 -21.72
CA SER A 66 -5.94 -10.19 -21.20
C SER A 66 -4.54 -9.83 -20.72
N VAL A 67 -4.18 -10.36 -19.56
CA VAL A 67 -2.85 -10.18 -18.93
C VAL A 67 -2.13 -11.51 -18.93
N SER A 68 -0.85 -11.50 -19.32
CA SER A 68 0.06 -12.66 -19.28
C SER A 68 1.41 -12.21 -18.68
N GLY A 69 2.28 -13.18 -18.39
CA GLY A 69 3.60 -12.94 -17.82
C GLY A 69 3.58 -12.85 -16.29
N ASP A 70 4.25 -13.82 -15.65
CA ASP A 70 4.29 -13.92 -14.19
C ASP A 70 5.24 -12.90 -13.58
N ASP A 71 6.45 -12.74 -14.16
CA ASP A 71 7.46 -11.80 -13.65
C ASP A 71 7.16 -10.36 -14.09
N THR A 72 6.96 -10.16 -15.39
CA THR A 72 6.62 -8.85 -15.96
C THR A 72 5.28 -8.96 -16.69
N PRO A 73 4.25 -8.26 -16.22
CA PRO A 73 2.95 -8.29 -16.88
C PRO A 73 3.00 -7.78 -18.32
N VAL A 74 2.32 -8.49 -19.22
CA VAL A 74 2.07 -8.09 -20.59
C VAL A 74 0.57 -7.90 -20.76
N ILE A 75 0.18 -6.68 -21.08
CA ILE A 75 -1.21 -6.27 -21.28
C ILE A 75 -1.51 -6.34 -22.78
N ALA A 76 -2.48 -7.16 -23.16
CA ALA A 76 -2.96 -7.22 -24.55
C ALA A 76 -3.89 -6.04 -24.87
N ALA A 77 -4.20 -5.84 -26.14
CA ALA A 77 -5.25 -4.90 -26.52
C ALA A 77 -6.61 -5.32 -25.93
N GLY A 78 -7.35 -4.33 -25.45
CA GLY A 78 -8.71 -4.51 -24.96
C GLY A 78 -9.66 -4.93 -26.07
N SER A 79 -10.74 -5.59 -25.68
CA SER A 79 -11.83 -6.00 -26.57
C SER A 79 -13.17 -5.57 -26.00
N GLY A 80 -14.13 -5.28 -26.86
CA GLY A 80 -15.44 -4.80 -26.44
C GLY A 80 -15.45 -3.30 -26.09
N SER A 81 -16.43 -2.88 -25.29
CA SER A 81 -16.60 -1.48 -24.92
C SER A 81 -15.65 -1.08 -23.79
N GLU A 82 -15.07 0.09 -23.91
CA GLU A 82 -14.29 0.73 -22.83
C GLU A 82 -15.23 1.16 -21.69
N PRO A 83 -14.78 1.13 -20.42
CA PRO A 83 -15.56 1.67 -19.32
C PRO A 83 -15.66 3.19 -19.45
N THR A 84 -16.81 3.76 -19.05
CA THR A 84 -17.07 5.20 -19.17
C THR A 84 -17.13 5.92 -17.86
N ASP A 85 -17.59 5.24 -16.78
CA ASP A 85 -18.01 5.91 -15.55
C ASP A 85 -17.15 5.53 -14.35
N LYS A 86 -16.68 4.27 -14.29
CA LYS A 86 -16.04 3.70 -13.11
C LYS A 86 -14.71 3.07 -13.47
N VAL A 87 -13.81 3.10 -12.50
CA VAL A 87 -12.62 2.23 -12.55
C VAL A 87 -13.08 0.80 -12.36
N LEU A 88 -12.70 -0.07 -13.29
CA LEU A 88 -12.87 -1.51 -13.11
C LEU A 88 -11.61 -2.08 -12.45
N VAL A 89 -11.80 -2.87 -11.40
CA VAL A 89 -10.72 -3.49 -10.63
C VAL A 89 -10.89 -5.01 -10.64
N LYS A 90 -9.80 -5.71 -10.98
CA LYS A 90 -9.74 -7.16 -10.94
C LYS A 90 -8.46 -7.60 -10.26
N THR A 91 -8.59 -8.36 -9.18
CA THR A 91 -7.45 -9.00 -8.53
C THR A 91 -7.01 -10.21 -9.34
N LEU A 92 -5.78 -10.17 -9.88
CA LEU A 92 -5.17 -11.25 -10.65
C LEU A 92 -4.44 -12.23 -9.73
N LYS A 93 -3.83 -11.72 -8.65
CA LYS A 93 -3.20 -12.49 -7.59
C LYS A 93 -3.51 -11.79 -6.28
N GLN A 94 -3.94 -12.55 -5.28
CA GLN A 94 -4.23 -12.03 -3.96
C GLN A 94 -3.01 -12.10 -3.07
N GLY A 95 -2.71 -11.00 -2.39
CA GLY A 95 -1.74 -10.87 -1.30
C GLY A 95 -2.42 -11.02 0.05
N ASP A 96 -1.62 -11.19 1.07
CA ASP A 96 -2.03 -11.33 2.48
C ASP A 96 -1.31 -10.31 3.40
N GLY A 97 -0.64 -9.33 2.80
CA GLY A 97 0.07 -8.29 3.54
C GLY A 97 -0.85 -7.17 4.04
N ALA A 98 -0.25 -6.08 4.51
CA ALA A 98 -0.98 -4.92 5.03
C ALA A 98 -1.93 -4.32 4.01
N VAL A 99 -3.09 -3.86 4.48
CA VAL A 99 -4.10 -3.20 3.65
C VAL A 99 -3.62 -1.81 3.21
N VAL A 100 -3.93 -1.45 1.98
CA VAL A 100 -3.69 -0.11 1.43
C VAL A 100 -4.85 0.80 1.80
N CYS A 101 -4.64 1.68 2.76
CA CYS A 101 -5.66 2.65 3.14
C CYS A 101 -5.82 3.77 2.10
N PRO A 102 -7.01 4.42 2.02
CA PRO A 102 -7.20 5.61 1.21
C PRO A 102 -6.13 6.66 1.49
N GLY A 103 -5.54 7.24 0.43
CA GLY A 103 -4.49 8.25 0.57
C GLY A 103 -3.09 7.75 0.93
N ALA A 104 -2.93 6.45 1.22
CA ALA A 104 -1.64 5.88 1.59
C ALA A 104 -0.57 6.10 0.52
N THR A 105 0.68 6.10 0.93
CA THR A 105 1.83 5.99 0.03
C THR A 105 2.15 4.52 -0.18
N ILE A 106 2.16 4.08 -1.44
CA ILE A 106 2.46 2.72 -1.83
C ILE A 106 3.79 2.63 -2.56
N LYS A 107 4.43 1.48 -2.43
CA LYS A 107 5.54 1.05 -3.28
C LYS A 107 5.02 -0.03 -4.22
N ALA A 108 5.14 0.16 -5.52
CA ALA A 108 4.54 -0.73 -6.50
C ALA A 108 5.41 -0.93 -7.74
N ASN A 109 5.35 -2.15 -8.29
CA ASN A 109 5.71 -2.38 -9.67
C ASN A 109 4.47 -2.27 -10.54
N TYR A 110 4.61 -1.75 -11.76
CA TYR A 110 3.48 -1.62 -12.66
C TYR A 110 3.86 -1.61 -14.13
N VAL A 111 2.88 -1.95 -14.94
CA VAL A 111 2.85 -1.68 -16.38
C VAL A 111 1.59 -0.89 -16.67
N GLY A 112 1.74 0.23 -17.37
CA GLY A 112 0.64 1.05 -17.87
C GLY A 112 0.57 1.00 -19.39
N ALA A 113 -0.61 0.70 -19.92
CA ALA A 113 -0.90 0.64 -21.34
C ALA A 113 -2.17 1.41 -21.70
N LEU A 114 -2.28 1.84 -22.93
CA LEU A 114 -3.53 2.29 -23.53
C LEU A 114 -4.46 1.09 -23.79
N TRP A 115 -5.72 1.37 -24.08
CA TRP A 115 -6.70 0.33 -24.40
C TRP A 115 -6.29 -0.55 -25.60
N ASP A 116 -5.54 -0.01 -26.54
CA ASP A 116 -5.00 -0.76 -27.70
C ASP A 116 -3.79 -1.64 -27.36
N GLY A 117 -3.36 -1.68 -26.09
CA GLY A 117 -2.21 -2.44 -25.62
C GLY A 117 -0.87 -1.71 -25.75
N THR A 118 -0.85 -0.47 -26.25
CA THR A 118 0.37 0.32 -26.36
C THR A 118 0.87 0.71 -24.98
N VAL A 119 2.02 0.17 -24.56
CA VAL A 119 2.63 0.46 -23.25
C VAL A 119 3.22 1.87 -23.27
N PHE A 120 2.76 2.72 -22.34
CA PHE A 120 3.27 4.07 -22.19
C PHE A 120 4.24 4.24 -21.02
N ASP A 121 4.14 3.39 -19.98
CA ASP A 121 5.04 3.42 -18.82
C ASP A 121 5.17 2.05 -18.14
N SER A 122 6.32 1.81 -17.48
CA SER A 122 6.58 0.58 -16.74
C SER A 122 7.73 0.76 -15.76
N SER A 123 7.51 0.42 -14.48
CA SER A 123 8.57 0.35 -13.47
C SER A 123 9.52 -0.81 -13.74
N TYR A 124 9.02 -1.92 -14.28
CA TYR A 124 9.86 -3.07 -14.66
C TYR A 124 10.95 -2.72 -15.67
N LYS A 125 10.67 -1.77 -16.60
CA LYS A 125 11.69 -1.27 -17.53
C LYS A 125 12.78 -0.44 -16.85
N ARG A 126 12.46 0.16 -15.68
CA ARG A 126 13.42 0.91 -14.86
C ARG A 126 14.22 0.01 -13.92
N GLY A 127 13.76 -1.21 -13.68
CA GLY A 127 14.41 -2.22 -12.83
C GLY A 127 14.12 -2.08 -11.34
N GLU A 128 13.24 -1.15 -10.94
CA GLU A 128 12.90 -0.90 -9.54
C GLU A 128 11.44 -0.50 -9.36
N PRO A 129 10.80 -0.82 -8.22
CA PRO A 129 9.48 -0.32 -7.86
C PRO A 129 9.51 1.20 -7.70
N SER A 130 8.37 1.83 -7.94
CA SER A 130 8.18 3.27 -7.73
C SER A 130 7.25 3.52 -6.54
N GLU A 131 7.44 4.65 -5.88
CA GLU A 131 6.61 5.08 -4.75
C GLU A 131 5.60 6.13 -5.23
N PHE A 132 4.37 6.00 -4.73
CA PHE A 132 3.24 6.87 -5.08
C PHE A 132 2.38 7.17 -3.87
N SER A 133 2.12 8.45 -3.61
CA SER A 133 1.02 8.83 -2.73
C SER A 133 -0.31 8.72 -3.51
N LEU A 134 -1.27 7.98 -2.99
CA LEU A 134 -2.58 7.83 -3.63
C LEU A 134 -3.39 9.13 -3.67
N ASN A 135 -2.96 10.16 -2.93
CA ASN A 135 -3.51 11.52 -3.02
C ASN A 135 -2.94 12.34 -4.20
N GLN A 136 -1.84 11.88 -4.82
CA GLN A 136 -1.11 12.62 -5.85
C GLN A 136 -1.10 11.94 -7.23
N VAL A 137 -1.90 10.91 -7.40
CA VAL A 137 -2.02 10.16 -8.66
C VAL A 137 -3.37 10.42 -9.34
N VAL A 138 -3.60 9.85 -10.52
CA VAL A 138 -4.92 9.91 -11.17
C VAL A 138 -5.99 9.26 -10.30
N LYS A 139 -7.21 9.79 -10.31
CA LYS A 139 -8.33 9.31 -9.48
C LYS A 139 -8.58 7.80 -9.63
N GLY A 140 -8.32 7.26 -10.80
CA GLY A 140 -8.39 5.82 -11.04
C GLY A 140 -7.47 4.99 -10.15
N TRP A 141 -6.27 5.47 -9.85
CA TRP A 141 -5.37 4.84 -8.89
C TRP A 141 -5.81 5.08 -7.45
N THR A 142 -6.17 6.33 -7.12
CA THR A 142 -6.69 6.68 -5.79
C THR A 142 -7.82 5.75 -5.37
N TYR A 143 -8.80 5.55 -6.24
CA TYR A 143 -9.96 4.72 -5.94
C TYR A 143 -9.69 3.22 -6.13
N GLY A 144 -8.96 2.87 -7.20
CA GLY A 144 -8.73 1.48 -7.59
C GLY A 144 -7.77 0.72 -6.67
N LEU A 145 -6.78 1.39 -6.09
CA LEU A 145 -5.76 0.75 -5.25
C LEU A 145 -6.07 0.83 -3.75
N ALA A 146 -6.95 1.73 -3.30
CA ALA A 146 -7.43 1.70 -1.93
C ALA A 146 -8.05 0.32 -1.62
N HIS A 147 -7.86 -0.19 -0.40
CA HIS A 147 -8.34 -1.50 0.08
C HIS A 147 -7.77 -2.73 -0.67
N THR A 148 -6.70 -2.57 -1.44
CA THR A 148 -5.87 -3.70 -1.87
C THR A 148 -4.89 -4.06 -0.75
N HIS A 149 -4.13 -5.16 -0.92
CA HIS A 149 -3.16 -5.61 0.07
C HIS A 149 -1.75 -5.66 -0.52
N VAL A 150 -0.76 -5.52 0.30
CA VAL A 150 0.63 -5.84 -0.07
C VAL A 150 0.69 -7.30 -0.52
N GLY A 151 1.30 -7.53 -1.69
CA GLY A 151 1.31 -8.83 -2.36
C GLY A 151 0.23 -9.01 -3.43
N ASP A 152 -0.77 -8.12 -3.49
CA ASP A 152 -1.76 -8.12 -4.57
C ASP A 152 -1.11 -7.80 -5.93
N ARG A 153 -1.57 -8.50 -6.97
CA ARG A 153 -1.49 -8.04 -8.35
C ARG A 153 -2.90 -7.69 -8.81
N VAL A 154 -3.11 -6.44 -9.17
CA VAL A 154 -4.42 -5.96 -9.62
C VAL A 154 -4.35 -5.39 -11.02
N GLU A 155 -5.39 -5.62 -11.78
CA GLU A 155 -5.64 -4.97 -13.06
C GLU A 155 -6.67 -3.88 -12.87
N LEU A 156 -6.33 -2.67 -13.33
CA LEU A 156 -7.20 -1.50 -13.33
C LEU A 156 -7.52 -1.12 -14.77
N VAL A 157 -8.79 -0.91 -15.08
CA VAL A 157 -9.22 -0.25 -16.32
C VAL A 157 -9.86 1.07 -15.95
N ILE A 158 -9.21 2.16 -16.34
CA ILE A 158 -9.52 3.51 -15.88
C ILE A 158 -10.08 4.33 -17.04
N PRO A 159 -11.35 4.75 -16.98
CA PRO A 159 -11.91 5.64 -18.00
C PRO A 159 -11.19 6.98 -18.01
N ALA A 160 -11.18 7.66 -19.13
CA ALA A 160 -10.50 8.94 -19.30
C ALA A 160 -10.89 9.98 -18.22
N SER A 161 -12.15 10.02 -17.78
CA SER A 161 -12.66 10.92 -16.75
C SER A 161 -11.98 10.76 -15.37
N LEU A 162 -11.47 9.57 -15.08
CA LEU A 162 -10.74 9.24 -13.85
C LEU A 162 -9.22 9.08 -14.09
N GLY A 163 -8.77 9.30 -15.34
CA GLY A 163 -7.38 9.37 -15.78
C GLY A 163 -6.95 10.81 -16.06
N TYR A 164 -6.48 11.07 -17.29
CA TYR A 164 -6.00 12.39 -17.74
C TYR A 164 -7.05 13.20 -18.47
N GLY A 165 -8.27 12.70 -18.65
CA GLY A 165 -9.37 13.41 -19.28
C GLY A 165 -9.09 13.83 -20.72
N GLY A 166 -9.54 15.00 -21.08
CA GLY A 166 -9.35 15.59 -22.41
C GLY A 166 -7.95 16.15 -22.67
N GLN A 167 -6.97 15.91 -21.81
CA GLN A 167 -5.60 16.41 -21.97
C GLN A 167 -4.64 15.29 -22.36
N ALA A 168 -3.86 15.50 -23.42
CA ALA A 168 -2.79 14.59 -23.76
C ALA A 168 -1.61 14.75 -22.77
N ARG A 169 -0.95 13.62 -22.41
CA ARG A 169 0.22 13.58 -21.53
C ARG A 169 1.32 12.72 -22.13
N GLY A 170 2.36 13.34 -22.66
CA GLY A 170 3.44 12.61 -23.32
C GLY A 170 2.90 11.72 -24.45
N ASN A 171 3.06 10.40 -24.31
CA ASN A 171 2.58 9.41 -25.28
C ASN A 171 1.12 8.98 -25.03
N ILE A 172 0.42 9.60 -24.08
CA ILE A 172 -0.99 9.30 -23.81
C ILE A 172 -1.86 10.32 -24.52
N PRO A 173 -2.67 9.93 -25.54
CA PRO A 173 -3.61 10.82 -26.21
C PRO A 173 -4.69 11.35 -25.25
N ALA A 174 -5.34 12.46 -25.63
CA ALA A 174 -6.52 12.93 -24.93
C ALA A 174 -7.65 11.89 -24.97
N ASN A 175 -8.44 11.83 -23.93
CA ASN A 175 -9.58 10.91 -23.77
C ASN A 175 -9.21 9.42 -23.82
N SER A 176 -7.98 9.06 -23.46
CA SER A 176 -7.54 7.66 -23.42
C SER A 176 -8.07 6.94 -22.19
N THR A 177 -8.59 5.74 -22.40
CA THR A 177 -8.75 4.73 -21.34
C THR A 177 -7.39 4.13 -21.01
N LEU A 178 -7.05 4.09 -19.73
CA LEU A 178 -5.78 3.57 -19.24
C LEU A 178 -5.97 2.18 -18.65
N VAL A 179 -5.04 1.29 -18.92
CA VAL A 179 -5.00 -0.05 -18.33
C VAL A 179 -3.70 -0.19 -17.56
N PHE A 180 -3.81 -0.59 -16.30
CA PHE A 180 -2.64 -0.85 -15.47
C PHE A 180 -2.70 -2.25 -14.90
N VAL A 181 -1.55 -2.90 -14.82
CA VAL A 181 -1.32 -4.03 -13.92
C VAL A 181 -0.34 -3.57 -12.88
N VAL A 182 -0.74 -3.65 -11.62
CA VAL A 182 0.00 -3.11 -10.46
C VAL A 182 0.26 -4.23 -9.48
N ASP A 183 1.51 -4.42 -9.10
CA ASP A 183 1.94 -5.29 -8.01
C ASP A 183 2.24 -4.41 -6.80
N ILE A 184 1.49 -4.57 -5.73
CA ILE A 184 1.70 -3.85 -4.48
C ILE A 184 2.85 -4.50 -3.71
N VAL A 185 3.99 -3.83 -3.68
CA VAL A 185 5.21 -4.35 -3.03
C VAL A 185 5.29 -3.92 -1.57
N GLY A 186 4.72 -2.76 -1.25
CA GLY A 186 4.70 -2.22 0.10
C GLY A 186 3.68 -1.10 0.22
N VAL A 187 3.29 -0.82 1.44
CA VAL A 187 2.49 0.33 1.83
C VAL A 187 3.21 1.03 2.98
N ALA A 188 3.41 2.34 2.86
CA ALA A 188 3.72 3.12 4.03
C ALA A 188 2.40 3.25 4.80
N THR A 189 2.26 2.44 5.82
CA THR A 189 1.27 2.72 6.84
C THR A 189 1.74 3.99 7.54
N GLU A 190 0.93 5.04 7.55
CA GLU A 190 1.04 6.02 8.60
C GLU A 190 0.68 5.30 9.92
N ASN A 191 1.61 4.54 10.43
CA ASN A 191 1.68 4.36 11.86
C ASN A 191 2.07 5.75 12.36
N LEU A 192 1.08 6.61 12.51
CA LEU A 192 1.16 7.67 13.50
C LEU A 192 1.60 6.96 14.75
N ALA A 193 2.83 7.21 15.18
CA ALA A 193 3.39 6.51 16.32
C ALA A 193 2.34 6.57 17.40
N ASP A 194 1.89 5.43 17.88
CA ASP A 194 0.89 5.32 18.93
C ASP A 194 1.30 6.35 20.00
N GLU A 195 0.39 7.15 20.50
CA GLU A 195 0.68 8.16 21.53
C GLU A 195 1.49 7.56 22.69
N SER A 196 1.32 6.25 22.94
CA SER A 196 2.10 5.51 23.93
C SER A 196 3.59 5.45 23.58
N VAL A 197 3.96 5.35 22.31
CA VAL A 197 5.36 5.34 21.84
C VAL A 197 5.95 6.73 21.95
N LEU A 198 5.16 7.77 21.66
CA LEU A 198 5.57 9.16 21.81
C LEU A 198 5.73 9.55 23.27
N SER A 199 4.78 9.16 24.12
CA SER A 199 4.83 9.40 25.58
C SER A 199 5.98 8.66 26.29
N GLY A 200 6.47 7.56 25.70
CA GLY A 200 7.64 6.82 26.18
C GLY A 200 8.99 7.41 25.75
N ALA A 201 8.99 8.44 24.91
CA ALA A 201 10.23 9.06 24.46
C ALA A 201 10.90 9.83 25.62
N THR A 202 12.22 9.70 25.71
CA THR A 202 13.02 10.34 26.76
C THR A 202 13.97 11.36 26.17
N ALA A 203 14.08 12.53 26.82
CA ALA A 203 15.06 13.54 26.46
C ALA A 203 16.48 12.97 26.62
N THR A 204 17.31 13.17 25.62
CA THR A 204 18.69 12.65 25.64
C THR A 204 19.65 13.50 26.44
N GLY A 205 19.31 14.77 26.64
CA GLY A 205 20.22 15.76 27.23
C GLY A 205 21.38 16.16 26.32
N GLU A 206 21.35 15.79 25.04
CA GLU A 206 22.38 16.22 24.08
C GLU A 206 22.28 17.73 23.86
N GLU A 207 23.41 18.44 24.04
CA GLU A 207 23.45 19.89 23.90
C GLU A 207 23.57 20.29 22.43
N LEU A 208 22.69 21.20 22.01
CA LEU A 208 22.75 21.84 20.71
C LEU A 208 23.86 22.91 20.68
N PRO A 209 24.37 23.29 19.51
CA PRO A 209 25.26 24.43 19.38
C PRO A 209 24.63 25.70 19.97
N ALA A 210 25.47 26.53 20.55
CA ALA A 210 25.02 27.81 21.13
C ALA A 210 24.26 28.66 20.10
N GLY A 211 23.10 29.19 20.49
CA GLY A 211 22.22 29.99 19.62
C GLY A 211 21.28 29.17 18.73
N ILE A 212 21.27 27.83 18.87
CA ILE A 212 20.25 26.97 18.27
C ILE A 212 19.43 26.34 19.41
N THR A 213 18.11 26.50 19.33
CA THR A 213 17.20 25.88 20.30
C THR A 213 16.08 25.15 19.58
N VAL A 214 15.71 24.00 20.13
CA VAL A 214 14.54 23.23 19.73
C VAL A 214 13.70 23.00 20.97
N THR A 215 12.44 23.41 20.93
CA THR A 215 11.49 23.20 22.01
C THR A 215 10.24 22.51 21.49
N GLY A 216 9.56 21.78 22.33
CA GLY A 216 8.36 20.99 22.01
C GLY A 216 8.50 19.55 22.53
N GLU A 217 7.37 18.92 22.73
CA GLU A 217 7.29 17.52 23.14
C GLU A 217 7.19 16.60 21.92
N PRO A 218 7.58 15.33 22.01
CA PRO A 218 7.38 14.35 20.95
C PRO A 218 5.92 14.29 20.50
N GLY A 219 5.69 14.28 19.16
CA GLY A 219 4.35 14.26 18.59
C GLY A 219 3.70 15.63 18.36
N VAL A 220 4.32 16.71 18.84
CA VAL A 220 3.88 18.08 18.64
C VAL A 220 4.86 18.81 17.73
N GLU A 221 4.37 19.77 16.94
CA GLU A 221 5.24 20.60 16.11
C GLU A 221 6.33 21.27 16.94
N PRO A 222 7.61 21.00 16.67
CA PRO A 222 8.70 21.62 17.43
C PRO A 222 8.91 23.06 16.98
N THR A 223 9.30 23.92 17.93
CA THR A 223 9.77 25.25 17.59
C THR A 223 11.29 25.23 17.48
N LEU A 224 11.79 25.52 16.28
CA LEU A 224 13.20 25.68 15.97
C LEU A 224 13.54 27.17 15.95
N THR A 225 14.49 27.59 16.79
CA THR A 225 15.03 28.96 16.78
C THR A 225 16.54 28.90 16.51
N ILE A 226 16.98 29.71 15.56
CA ILE A 226 18.39 29.88 15.20
C ILE A 226 18.69 31.37 15.36
N ASP A 227 19.63 31.69 16.26
CA ASP A 227 20.09 33.07 16.44
C ASP A 227 20.77 33.56 15.15
N GLU A 228 20.48 34.79 14.74
CA GLU A 228 21.02 35.39 13.50
C GLU A 228 22.55 35.44 13.48
N SER A 229 23.17 35.46 14.66
CA SER A 229 24.64 35.48 14.82
C SER A 229 25.29 34.11 14.61
N VAL A 230 24.50 33.02 14.54
CA VAL A 230 25.03 31.67 14.38
C VAL A 230 25.50 31.47 12.93
N ALA A 231 26.79 31.14 12.77
CA ALA A 231 27.33 30.81 11.47
C ALA A 231 26.80 29.45 10.97
N ALA A 232 26.53 29.36 9.68
CA ALA A 232 26.14 28.10 9.08
C ALA A 232 27.24 27.04 9.30
N PRO A 233 26.88 25.80 9.68
CA PRO A 233 27.86 24.74 9.89
C PRO A 233 28.52 24.34 8.59
N THR A 234 29.81 24.01 8.65
CA THR A 234 30.59 23.53 7.51
C THR A 234 30.47 22.02 7.32
N GLU A 235 29.99 21.31 8.33
CA GLU A 235 29.83 19.85 8.34
C GLU A 235 28.42 19.47 8.79
N ARG A 236 27.90 18.36 8.25
CA ARG A 236 26.63 17.78 8.73
C ARG A 236 26.85 17.14 10.09
N LYS A 237 26.05 17.53 11.07
CA LYS A 237 26.00 16.91 12.39
C LYS A 237 24.56 16.61 12.78
N MET A 238 24.35 15.47 13.41
CA MET A 238 23.06 15.06 13.92
C MET A 238 23.05 15.18 15.46
N TYR A 239 21.95 15.69 15.98
CA TYR A 239 21.69 15.78 17.42
C TYR A 239 20.35 15.11 17.68
N THR A 240 20.32 14.22 18.65
CA THR A 240 19.08 13.52 19.04
C THR A 240 18.52 14.18 20.30
N ILE A 241 17.41 14.88 20.19
CA ILE A 241 16.78 15.60 21.30
C ILE A 241 15.98 14.64 22.19
N TYR A 242 15.19 13.77 21.56
CA TYR A 242 14.42 12.73 22.22
C TYR A 242 14.73 11.38 21.60
N LYS A 243 14.79 10.34 22.42
CA LYS A 243 14.94 8.97 21.99
C LYS A 243 13.66 8.20 22.30
N GLY A 244 13.04 7.67 21.25
CA GLY A 244 11.87 6.80 21.36
C GLY A 244 12.23 5.40 21.85
N THR A 245 11.20 4.65 22.25
CA THR A 245 11.30 3.26 22.74
C THR A 245 10.97 2.22 21.67
N GLY A 246 10.56 2.66 20.47
CA GLY A 246 10.26 1.78 19.35
C GLY A 246 11.49 1.09 18.77
N GLU A 247 11.25 0.16 17.83
CA GLU A 247 12.31 -0.51 17.11
C GLU A 247 13.14 0.47 16.27
N ALA A 248 14.42 0.19 16.13
CA ALA A 248 15.29 0.98 15.28
C ALA A 248 14.93 0.81 13.80
N LEU A 249 14.90 1.91 13.06
CA LEU A 249 14.69 1.87 11.61
C LEU A 249 15.86 1.18 10.93
N THR A 250 15.57 0.33 9.96
CA THR A 250 16.55 -0.34 9.10
C THR A 250 16.69 0.38 7.76
N ALA A 251 17.81 0.17 7.05
CA ALA A 251 18.10 0.90 5.83
C ALA A 251 17.14 0.61 4.66
N ASP A 252 16.38 -0.47 4.75
CA ASP A 252 15.40 -0.92 3.75
C ASP A 252 13.97 -0.47 4.06
N GLN A 253 13.75 0.17 5.20
CA GLN A 253 12.43 0.69 5.58
C GLN A 253 12.20 2.08 5.01
N THR A 254 10.99 2.29 4.49
CA THR A 254 10.46 3.62 4.18
C THR A 254 9.73 4.14 5.41
N PHE A 255 10.01 5.38 5.80
CA PHE A 255 9.33 6.01 6.93
C PHE A 255 8.80 7.38 6.54
N LEU A 256 7.69 7.75 7.14
CA LEU A 256 7.14 9.09 7.06
C LEU A 256 7.67 9.91 8.25
N TYR A 257 7.98 11.16 7.98
CA TYR A 257 8.43 12.08 9.03
C TYR A 257 7.86 13.46 8.80
N LYS A 258 7.63 14.16 9.90
CA LYS A 258 7.35 15.60 9.89
C LYS A 258 8.62 16.35 10.24
N GLN A 259 8.84 17.48 9.59
CA GLN A 259 10.06 18.26 9.78
C GLN A 259 9.78 19.74 9.90
N VAL A 260 10.61 20.40 10.69
CA VAL A 260 10.76 21.85 10.69
C VAL A 260 12.18 22.16 10.24
N VAL A 261 12.33 23.01 9.24
CA VAL A 261 13.61 23.40 8.66
C VAL A 261 13.80 24.90 8.83
N GLY A 262 14.92 25.30 9.41
CA GLY A 262 15.28 26.70 9.58
C GLY A 262 16.56 27.05 8.80
N GLY A 263 16.62 28.27 8.25
CA GLY A 263 17.79 28.81 7.60
C GLY A 263 18.69 29.59 8.58
N PHE A 264 19.97 29.66 8.28
CA PHE A 264 20.94 30.49 9.02
C PHE A 264 20.99 31.91 8.47
N GLY A 265 21.27 32.89 9.36
CA GLY A 265 21.44 34.29 9.01
C GLY A 265 20.14 35.10 9.04
N ALA A 266 20.26 36.42 8.84
CA ALA A 266 19.19 37.41 9.01
C ALA A 266 17.94 37.20 8.12
N ASN A 267 18.05 36.39 7.08
CA ASN A 267 16.91 36.03 6.21
C ASN A 267 16.50 34.55 6.34
N GLY A 268 16.98 33.88 7.37
CA GLY A 268 16.62 32.50 7.63
C GLY A 268 15.13 32.36 7.91
N GLN A 269 14.41 31.69 7.01
CA GLN A 269 13.00 31.37 7.21
C GLN A 269 12.85 29.95 7.72
N THR A 270 11.84 29.76 8.58
CA THR A 270 11.47 28.42 9.05
C THR A 270 10.33 27.89 8.15
N GLN A 271 10.46 26.65 7.72
CA GLN A 271 9.43 25.90 6.98
C GLN A 271 9.06 24.67 7.78
N SER A 272 7.78 24.33 7.77
CA SER A 272 7.23 23.19 8.49
C SER A 272 6.40 22.31 7.57
N SER A 273 6.52 21.00 7.72
CA SER A 273 5.63 20.04 7.09
C SER A 273 4.41 19.69 7.96
N TRP A 274 4.34 20.18 9.20
CA TRP A 274 3.23 19.90 10.11
C TRP A 274 1.90 20.56 9.67
N SER A 275 1.99 21.69 8.99
CA SER A 275 0.83 22.43 8.50
C SER A 275 0.35 22.01 7.10
N GLN A 276 0.95 21.00 6.49
CA GLN A 276 0.62 20.57 5.12
C GLN A 276 -0.45 19.45 5.07
N ASP A 277 -1.00 19.05 6.21
CA ASP A 277 -2.03 18.01 6.34
C ASP A 277 -3.45 18.60 6.43
N ALA A 278 -3.72 19.73 5.79
CA ALA A 278 -5.05 20.34 5.73
C ALA A 278 -5.65 20.27 4.32
#